data_b526275c63e6352f09dfbda2c191398f
#
_entry.id   b526275c63e6352f09dfbda2c191398f
#
_cell.length_a   1.000
_cell.length_b   1.000
_cell.length_c   1.000
_cell.angle_alpha   90.00
_cell.angle_beta   90.00
_cell.angle_gamma   90.00
#
_symmetry.space_group_name_H-M   'P 1'
#
loop_
_entity.id
_entity.type
_entity.pdbx_description
1 polymer ?
#
loop_
_entity_poly.entity_id
_entity_poly.type
_entity_poly.pdbx_seq_one_letter_code
_entity_poly.pdbx_strand_id
1 'polypeptide(L)'
;MSFKSKARSLALAGSAIAMACIGSAASAHMVQFGWQETAAGTVLWAEHWHGDLASAYSDNGGLHITDVATSATTTVQWAGVVNNTLIAALGLTGSQADPGNCCANTENDWMFTDAIPLGNGVYDFFTGTNCCVDTMSNPVRVTITGITTQPPGIGNAVPEPSTWAMMLTGFGMVGGAMRYRRRSLKVNFA
;
A
#
# COMPACT_ATOMS: atom_id res chain seq x y z
N MET A 1 70.11 -3.43 19.05
CA MET A 1 69.02 -4.38 18.84
C MET A 1 67.76 -3.62 18.50
N SER A 2 67.19 -3.92 17.36
CA SER A 2 66.20 -3.09 16.64
C SER A 2 64.77 -3.42 17.08
N PHE A 3 64.02 -2.40 17.55
CA PHE A 3 62.61 -2.44 17.92
C PHE A 3 61.80 -1.52 17.01
N LYS A 4 61.89 -1.69 15.71
CA LYS A 4 61.16 -0.80 14.75
C LYS A 4 60.42 -1.52 13.61
N SER A 5 59.90 -2.72 13.79
CA SER A 5 59.19 -3.38 12.67
C SER A 5 57.82 -4.00 12.92
N LYS A 6 57.15 -3.73 14.05
CA LYS A 6 55.81 -4.29 14.34
C LYS A 6 54.64 -3.34 14.28
N ALA A 7 54.88 -2.04 13.95
CA ALA A 7 53.77 -1.05 13.95
C ALA A 7 53.15 -0.78 12.57
N ARG A 8 53.63 -1.43 11.49
CA ARG A 8 53.13 -1.15 10.13
C ARG A 8 52.10 -2.16 9.59
N SER A 9 51.88 -3.28 10.26
CA SER A 9 50.98 -4.35 9.78
C SER A 9 49.56 -4.25 10.31
N LEU A 10 49.28 -3.39 11.30
CA LEU A 10 47.90 -3.24 11.84
C LEU A 10 47.07 -2.14 11.15
N ALA A 11 47.70 -1.28 10.34
CA ALA A 11 46.96 -0.17 9.72
C ALA A 11 46.28 -0.54 8.40
N LEU A 12 46.64 -1.69 7.77
CA LEU A 12 46.04 -2.10 6.49
C LEU A 12 44.81 -3.02 6.66
N ALA A 13 44.58 -3.61 7.83
CA ALA A 13 43.42 -4.49 8.06
C ALA A 13 42.14 -3.71 8.41
N GLY A 14 42.24 -2.46 8.84
CA GLY A 14 41.10 -1.62 9.22
C GLY A 14 40.34 -0.99 8.04
N SER A 15 41.00 -0.83 6.88
CA SER A 15 40.37 -0.16 5.73
C SER A 15 39.58 -1.07 4.81
N ALA A 16 39.74 -2.39 4.92
CA ALA A 16 39.01 -3.35 4.08
C ALA A 16 37.59 -3.68 4.60
N ILE A 17 37.31 -3.43 5.87
CA ILE A 17 36.00 -3.76 6.48
C ILE A 17 34.99 -2.62 6.30
N ALA A 18 35.43 -1.39 6.07
CA ALA A 18 34.54 -0.26 5.89
C ALA A 18 33.90 -0.15 4.48
N MET A 19 34.37 -0.94 3.51
CA MET A 19 33.82 -0.94 2.13
C MET A 19 32.77 -2.02 1.87
N ALA A 20 32.50 -2.90 2.83
CA ALA A 20 31.54 -4.00 2.65
C ALA A 20 30.10 -3.67 3.07
N CYS A 21 29.85 -2.44 3.52
CA CYS A 21 28.50 -2.01 3.95
C CYS A 21 27.89 -0.92 3.05
N ILE A 22 28.43 -0.70 1.86
CA ILE A 22 27.66 0.00 0.83
C ILE A 22 26.83 -1.08 0.13
N GLY A 23 25.79 -1.57 0.82
CA GLY A 23 24.71 -2.25 0.14
C GLY A 23 24.24 -1.27 -0.94
N SER A 24 24.35 -1.67 -2.20
CA SER A 24 23.63 -1.00 -3.27
C SER A 24 22.18 -0.93 -2.76
N ALA A 25 21.65 0.28 -2.61
CA ALA A 25 20.21 0.43 -2.45
C ALA A 25 19.60 -0.41 -3.57
N ALA A 26 18.85 -1.44 -3.22
CA ALA A 26 18.09 -2.19 -4.21
C ALA A 26 17.26 -1.11 -4.91
N SER A 27 17.53 -0.87 -6.18
CA SER A 27 16.78 0.08 -6.97
C SER A 27 15.37 -0.51 -7.06
N ALA A 28 14.42 0.10 -6.36
CA ALA A 28 13.02 -0.26 -6.53
C ALA A 28 12.65 0.08 -7.97
N HIS A 29 12.08 -0.86 -8.68
CA HIS A 29 11.76 -0.71 -10.09
C HIS A 29 10.44 0.04 -10.30
N MET A 30 9.54 0.04 -9.31
CA MET A 30 8.30 0.80 -9.35
C MET A 30 8.55 2.25 -8.94
N VAL A 31 8.23 3.20 -9.82
CA VAL A 31 8.56 4.62 -9.64
C VAL A 31 7.34 5.52 -9.51
N GLN A 32 6.17 5.06 -9.97
CA GLN A 32 4.92 5.82 -9.89
C GLN A 32 3.72 4.88 -9.90
N PHE A 33 2.66 5.26 -9.21
CA PHE A 33 1.36 4.61 -9.28
C PHE A 33 0.34 5.57 -9.89
N GLY A 34 -0.57 5.01 -10.70
CA GLY A 34 -1.71 5.71 -11.23
C GLY A 34 -2.99 4.91 -11.06
N TRP A 35 -4.12 5.54 -11.26
CA TRP A 35 -5.42 4.88 -11.25
C TRP A 35 -6.35 5.48 -12.26
N GLN A 36 -7.21 4.62 -12.78
CA GLN A 36 -8.23 4.98 -13.75
C GLN A 36 -9.58 4.45 -13.28
N GLU A 37 -10.57 5.34 -13.19
CA GLU A 37 -11.94 4.91 -12.97
C GLU A 37 -12.53 4.35 -14.26
N THR A 38 -13.17 3.19 -14.16
CA THR A 38 -13.90 2.54 -15.26
C THR A 38 -15.31 2.15 -14.80
N ALA A 39 -16.18 1.79 -15.73
CA ALA A 39 -17.51 1.29 -15.38
C ALA A 39 -17.49 -0.01 -14.57
N ALA A 40 -16.39 -0.77 -14.62
CA ALA A 40 -16.20 -2.03 -13.91
C ALA A 40 -15.51 -1.87 -12.55
N GLY A 41 -14.98 -0.67 -12.25
CA GLY A 41 -14.21 -0.38 -11.03
C GLY A 41 -12.95 0.41 -11.33
N THR A 42 -11.98 0.36 -10.43
CA THR A 42 -10.71 1.06 -10.55
C THR A 42 -9.64 0.13 -11.13
N VAL A 43 -9.00 0.55 -12.20
CA VAL A 43 -7.78 -0.07 -12.72
C VAL A 43 -6.59 0.64 -12.10
N LEU A 44 -5.67 -0.13 -11.52
CA LEU A 44 -4.41 0.39 -11.00
C LEU A 44 -3.31 0.22 -12.03
N TRP A 45 -2.43 1.22 -12.05
CA TRP A 45 -1.28 1.29 -12.93
C TRP A 45 -0.02 1.48 -12.11
N ALA A 46 1.05 0.78 -12.48
CA ALA A 46 2.36 0.96 -11.86
C ALA A 46 3.42 1.18 -12.94
N GLU A 47 4.15 2.27 -12.81
CA GLU A 47 5.24 2.64 -13.71
C GLU A 47 6.51 1.87 -13.32
N HIS A 48 7.05 1.13 -14.27
CA HIS A 48 8.29 0.40 -14.15
C HIS A 48 9.40 1.16 -14.89
N TRP A 49 10.48 1.42 -14.19
CA TRP A 49 11.60 2.23 -14.70
C TRP A 49 12.54 1.41 -15.58
N HIS A 50 12.21 0.73 -16.51
CA HIS A 50 13.05 0.14 -17.57
C HIS A 50 12.16 -0.29 -18.72
N GLY A 51 12.63 -0.09 -19.95
CA GLY A 51 11.85 -0.36 -21.11
C GLY A 51 11.72 -1.83 -21.48
N ASP A 52 10.69 -2.10 -22.26
CA ASP A 52 10.44 -3.33 -23.01
C ASP A 52 10.11 -4.55 -22.14
N LEU A 53 9.11 -4.40 -21.26
CA LEU A 53 8.48 -5.54 -20.59
C LEU A 53 7.78 -6.44 -21.63
N ALA A 54 8.16 -7.71 -21.70
CA ALA A 54 7.53 -8.68 -22.58
C ALA A 54 6.11 -9.05 -22.14
N SER A 55 5.83 -8.95 -20.83
CA SER A 55 4.53 -9.22 -20.21
C SER A 55 4.46 -8.57 -18.84
N ALA A 56 3.28 -8.56 -18.23
CA ALA A 56 3.14 -8.22 -16.82
C ALA A 56 3.70 -9.35 -15.95
N TYR A 57 4.42 -8.95 -14.91
CA TYR A 57 5.06 -9.88 -13.98
C TYR A 57 4.54 -9.63 -12.56
N SER A 58 4.19 -10.70 -11.88
CA SER A 58 3.80 -10.69 -10.47
C SER A 58 4.76 -11.56 -9.67
N ASP A 59 6.06 -11.25 -9.77
CA ASP A 59 7.16 -12.08 -9.25
C ASP A 59 7.12 -12.21 -7.72
N ASN A 60 6.60 -11.18 -7.05
CA ASN A 60 6.41 -11.14 -5.60
C ASN A 60 4.96 -11.47 -5.17
N GLY A 61 4.15 -12.06 -6.04
CA GLY A 61 2.76 -12.43 -5.76
C GLY A 61 1.74 -11.35 -6.12
N GLY A 62 2.16 -10.31 -6.84
CA GLY A 62 1.31 -9.20 -7.28
C GLY A 62 1.34 -7.99 -6.35
N LEU A 63 0.43 -7.06 -6.57
CA LEU A 63 0.30 -5.84 -5.76
C LEU A 63 -0.53 -6.11 -4.52
N HIS A 64 0.08 -5.93 -3.35
CA HIS A 64 -0.58 -5.95 -2.04
C HIS A 64 -1.06 -4.54 -1.72
N ILE A 65 -2.38 -4.39 -1.55
CA ILE A 65 -3.06 -3.13 -1.27
C ILE A 65 -3.58 -3.20 0.15
N THR A 66 -3.02 -2.44 1.06
CA THR A 66 -3.48 -2.36 2.44
C THR A 66 -4.25 -1.06 2.65
N ASP A 67 -5.52 -1.14 2.96
CA ASP A 67 -6.34 0.01 3.37
C ASP A 67 -5.86 0.51 4.73
N VAL A 68 -5.44 1.77 4.78
CA VAL A 68 -4.87 2.37 6.02
C VAL A 68 -5.91 2.52 7.12
N ALA A 69 -7.17 2.74 6.77
CA ALA A 69 -8.24 2.95 7.75
C ALA A 69 -8.68 1.65 8.41
N THR A 70 -8.71 0.55 7.66
CA THR A 70 -9.23 -0.74 8.13
C THR A 70 -8.15 -1.77 8.41
N SER A 71 -6.92 -1.55 7.92
CA SER A 71 -5.81 -2.50 7.91
C SER A 71 -6.10 -3.78 7.12
N ALA A 72 -7.13 -3.78 6.29
CA ALA A 72 -7.44 -4.90 5.40
C ALA A 72 -6.47 -4.90 4.21
N THR A 73 -5.92 -6.06 3.88
CA THR A 73 -5.04 -6.24 2.72
C THR A 73 -5.72 -7.07 1.65
N THR A 74 -5.66 -6.58 0.42
CA THR A 74 -6.08 -7.29 -0.79
C THR A 74 -4.88 -7.45 -1.70
N THR A 75 -4.74 -8.60 -2.35
CA THR A 75 -3.67 -8.85 -3.32
C THR A 75 -4.28 -8.97 -4.71
N VAL A 76 -3.72 -8.24 -5.67
CA VAL A 76 -4.14 -8.26 -7.07
C VAL A 76 -2.95 -8.58 -7.97
N GLN A 77 -3.22 -9.26 -9.08
CA GLN A 77 -2.21 -9.59 -10.09
C GLN A 77 -2.16 -8.50 -11.15
N TRP A 78 -0.99 -8.32 -11.74
CA TRP A 78 -0.86 -7.50 -12.94
C TRP A 78 -1.48 -8.23 -14.14
N ALA A 79 -2.35 -7.57 -14.86
CA ALA A 79 -3.11 -8.14 -15.98
C ALA A 79 -2.45 -7.90 -17.34
N GLY A 80 -1.65 -6.84 -17.46
CA GLY A 80 -1.00 -6.49 -18.73
C GLY A 80 0.03 -5.38 -18.58
N VAL A 81 0.64 -5.03 -19.70
CA VAL A 81 1.68 -4.01 -19.81
C VAL A 81 1.44 -3.12 -21.02
N VAL A 82 1.84 -1.86 -20.89
CA VAL A 82 1.98 -0.89 -22.00
C VAL A 82 3.38 -0.34 -21.93
N ASN A 83 4.16 -0.52 -23.00
CA ASN A 83 5.57 -0.16 -23.03
C ASN A 83 5.80 1.25 -23.58
N ASN A 84 6.91 1.87 -23.17
CA ASN A 84 7.43 3.12 -23.71
C ASN A 84 6.36 4.22 -23.80
N THR A 85 5.64 4.44 -22.70
CA THR A 85 4.47 5.33 -22.70
C THR A 85 4.58 6.40 -21.63
N LEU A 86 4.35 7.66 -22.02
CA LEU A 86 4.18 8.76 -21.10
C LEU A 86 2.87 8.65 -20.33
N ILE A 87 2.90 8.98 -19.05
CA ILE A 87 1.72 9.00 -18.17
C ILE A 87 0.54 9.77 -18.75
N ALA A 88 0.79 10.88 -19.45
CA ALA A 88 -0.25 11.71 -20.08
C ALA A 88 -1.05 10.97 -21.15
N ALA A 89 -0.51 9.91 -21.76
CA ALA A 89 -1.18 9.11 -22.79
C ALA A 89 -2.10 8.04 -22.19
N LEU A 90 -1.99 7.74 -20.89
CA LEU A 90 -2.75 6.65 -20.25
C LEU A 90 -4.18 7.05 -19.86
N GLY A 91 -4.51 8.34 -19.86
CA GLY A 91 -5.86 8.80 -19.51
C GLY A 91 -6.26 8.50 -18.05
N LEU A 92 -5.29 8.58 -17.11
CA LEU A 92 -5.50 8.24 -15.70
C LEU A 92 -6.42 9.27 -15.01
N THR A 93 -7.20 8.80 -14.06
CA THR A 93 -7.96 9.65 -13.15
C THR A 93 -7.04 10.42 -12.20
N GLY A 94 -5.96 9.78 -11.76
CA GLY A 94 -4.94 10.38 -10.92
C GLY A 94 -3.67 9.54 -10.86
N SER A 95 -2.63 10.11 -10.28
CA SER A 95 -1.35 9.42 -10.08
C SER A 95 -0.56 10.00 -8.93
N GLN A 96 0.39 9.21 -8.42
CA GLN A 96 1.32 9.60 -7.36
C GLN A 96 2.66 8.91 -7.58
N ALA A 97 3.73 9.71 -7.69
CA ALA A 97 5.08 9.19 -7.75
C ALA A 97 5.52 8.65 -6.38
N ASP A 98 6.37 7.61 -6.40
CA ASP A 98 7.10 7.20 -5.21
C ASP A 98 8.19 8.23 -4.92
N PRO A 99 8.13 8.93 -3.78
CA PRO A 99 9.08 10.00 -3.46
C PRO A 99 10.52 9.50 -3.28
N GLY A 100 10.70 8.18 -3.14
CA GLY A 100 12.01 7.54 -3.01
C GLY A 100 12.69 7.18 -4.33
N ASN A 101 11.97 7.26 -5.46
CA ASN A 101 12.47 6.81 -6.76
C ASN A 101 12.66 7.95 -7.75
N CYS A 102 13.63 7.76 -8.64
CA CYS A 102 13.85 8.64 -9.79
C CYS A 102 12.89 8.31 -10.93
N CYS A 103 12.92 9.12 -11.94
CA CYS A 103 12.52 8.78 -13.30
C CYS A 103 11.03 8.62 -13.54
N ALA A 104 10.18 9.07 -12.62
CA ALA A 104 8.74 9.21 -12.85
C ALA A 104 8.45 10.26 -13.94
N ASN A 105 7.34 10.08 -14.67
CA ASN A 105 6.88 10.95 -15.77
C ASN A 105 7.82 11.01 -16.98
N THR A 106 8.59 9.96 -17.22
CA THR A 106 9.33 9.74 -18.46
C THR A 106 8.63 8.70 -19.32
N GLU A 107 9.15 8.36 -20.50
CA GLU A 107 8.66 7.21 -21.27
C GLU A 107 9.17 5.94 -20.57
N ASN A 108 8.27 5.25 -19.90
CA ASN A 108 8.53 4.01 -19.17
C ASN A 108 7.47 2.96 -19.51
N ASP A 109 7.64 1.77 -18.98
CA ASP A 109 6.66 0.71 -19.10
C ASP A 109 5.66 0.78 -17.95
N TRP A 110 4.42 0.45 -18.22
CA TRP A 110 3.34 0.48 -17.25
C TRP A 110 2.67 -0.87 -17.17
N MET A 111 2.67 -1.46 -15.99
CA MET A 111 1.82 -2.60 -15.68
C MET A 111 0.46 -2.11 -15.16
N PHE A 112 -0.60 -2.84 -15.50
CA PHE A 112 -1.95 -2.52 -15.02
C PHE A 112 -2.68 -3.77 -14.53
N THR A 113 -3.64 -3.56 -13.62
CA THR A 113 -4.50 -4.61 -13.07
C THR A 113 -5.80 -4.73 -13.88
N ASP A 114 -6.52 -5.83 -13.67
CA ASP A 114 -7.96 -5.81 -13.95
C ASP A 114 -8.67 -4.78 -13.06
N ALA A 115 -9.90 -4.42 -13.43
CA ALA A 115 -10.70 -3.52 -12.62
C ALA A 115 -11.06 -4.15 -11.26
N ILE A 116 -10.80 -3.45 -10.19
CA ILE A 116 -11.05 -3.89 -8.81
C ILE A 116 -12.00 -2.92 -8.10
N PRO A 117 -12.72 -3.35 -7.06
CA PRO A 117 -13.63 -2.50 -6.29
C PRO A 117 -12.85 -1.62 -5.31
N LEU A 118 -12.04 -0.69 -5.81
CA LEU A 118 -11.25 0.24 -5.03
C LEU A 118 -11.80 1.66 -5.18
N GLY A 119 -12.10 2.33 -4.08
CA GLY A 119 -12.63 3.70 -4.05
C GLY A 119 -11.60 4.74 -3.62
N ASN A 120 -12.07 5.95 -3.36
CA ASN A 120 -11.25 6.99 -2.75
C ASN A 120 -10.80 6.57 -1.36
N GLY A 121 -9.53 6.79 -1.04
CA GLY A 121 -8.95 6.37 0.25
C GLY A 121 -7.45 6.52 0.30
N VAL A 122 -6.88 6.12 1.43
CA VAL A 122 -5.43 6.05 1.64
C VAL A 122 -5.03 4.58 1.76
N TYR A 123 -4.09 4.17 0.93
CA TYR A 123 -3.67 2.79 0.80
C TYR A 123 -2.15 2.69 0.85
N ASP A 124 -1.62 1.63 1.43
CA ASP A 124 -0.22 1.27 1.33
C ASP A 124 -0.08 0.19 0.23
N PHE A 125 0.66 0.52 -0.83
CA PHE A 125 0.95 -0.35 -1.95
C PHE A 125 2.31 -0.99 -1.78
N PHE A 126 2.40 -2.29 -1.96
CA PHE A 126 3.63 -3.04 -1.85
C PHE A 126 3.60 -4.30 -2.71
N THR A 127 4.67 -4.58 -3.43
CA THR A 127 4.80 -5.79 -4.24
C THR A 127 5.76 -6.80 -3.62
N GLY A 128 6.68 -6.36 -2.77
CA GLY A 128 7.70 -7.20 -2.15
C GLY A 128 9.11 -6.78 -2.50
N THR A 129 10.07 -7.37 -1.81
CA THR A 129 11.50 -7.03 -1.90
C THR A 129 12.34 -8.06 -2.65
N ASN A 130 11.74 -9.16 -3.12
CA ASN A 130 12.46 -10.14 -3.91
C ASN A 130 12.86 -9.55 -5.27
N CYS A 131 13.90 -10.09 -5.88
CA CYS A 131 14.35 -9.56 -7.17
C CYS A 131 13.23 -9.46 -8.19
N CYS A 132 13.46 -8.71 -9.19
CA CYS A 132 12.79 -8.72 -10.49
C CYS A 132 11.85 -7.53 -10.72
N VAL A 133 10.98 -7.64 -11.70
CA VAL A 133 10.32 -6.51 -12.35
C VAL A 133 9.43 -5.69 -11.42
N ASP A 134 8.68 -6.35 -10.53
CA ASP A 134 7.74 -5.68 -9.65
C ASP A 134 8.30 -5.36 -8.25
N THR A 135 9.63 -5.28 -8.12
CA THR A 135 10.29 -5.04 -6.83
C THR A 135 10.06 -3.63 -6.30
N MET A 136 9.78 -3.56 -5.00
CA MET A 136 9.70 -2.31 -4.22
C MET A 136 10.55 -2.44 -2.95
N SER A 137 11.24 -1.37 -2.57
CA SER A 137 12.05 -1.36 -1.33
C SER A 137 11.20 -1.31 -0.07
N ASN A 138 10.09 -0.58 -0.11
CA ASN A 138 9.17 -0.35 1.01
C ASN A 138 7.75 -0.14 0.48
N PRO A 139 6.73 -0.32 1.32
CA PRO A 139 5.38 0.10 0.98
C PRO A 139 5.32 1.60 0.66
N VAL A 140 4.59 1.96 -0.39
CA VAL A 140 4.34 3.34 -0.78
C VAL A 140 2.91 3.72 -0.40
N ARG A 141 2.77 4.80 0.37
CA ARG A 141 1.45 5.33 0.73
C ARG A 141 0.87 6.13 -0.41
N VAL A 142 -0.24 5.68 -0.96
CA VAL A 142 -0.95 6.28 -2.10
C VAL A 142 -2.31 6.80 -1.65
N THR A 143 -2.62 8.05 -2.01
CA THR A 143 -3.94 8.64 -1.77
C THR A 143 -4.73 8.63 -3.06
N ILE A 144 -5.67 7.70 -3.18
CA ILE A 144 -6.58 7.62 -4.34
C ILE A 144 -7.69 8.64 -4.17
N THR A 145 -7.90 9.45 -5.20
CA THR A 145 -8.95 10.47 -5.29
C THR A 145 -9.57 10.47 -6.69
N GLY A 146 -10.70 11.13 -6.83
CA GLY A 146 -11.36 11.33 -8.13
C GLY A 146 -12.23 10.15 -8.57
N ILE A 147 -12.32 9.06 -7.79
CA ILE A 147 -13.25 7.97 -8.05
C ILE A 147 -14.68 8.46 -7.72
N THR A 148 -15.56 8.46 -8.70
CA THR A 148 -16.94 8.96 -8.59
C THR A 148 -17.93 7.85 -8.28
N THR A 149 -17.66 6.64 -8.78
CA THR A 149 -18.45 5.43 -8.47
C THR A 149 -17.78 4.69 -7.33
N GLN A 150 -18.19 4.98 -6.08
CA GLN A 150 -17.68 4.25 -4.93
C GLN A 150 -18.19 2.80 -4.96
N PRO A 151 -17.34 1.78 -5.17
CA PRO A 151 -17.78 0.39 -5.10
C PRO A 151 -18.23 0.07 -3.68
N PRO A 152 -19.29 -0.71 -3.49
CA PRO A 152 -19.64 -1.20 -2.17
C PRO A 152 -18.56 -2.18 -1.69
N GLY A 153 -17.80 -1.82 -0.66
CA GLY A 153 -17.12 -2.83 0.15
C GLY A 153 -15.63 -2.77 0.38
N ILE A 154 -14.87 -1.79 -0.12
CA ILE A 154 -13.48 -1.57 0.34
C ILE A 154 -13.33 -0.07 0.63
N GLY A 155 -13.26 0.27 1.89
CA GLY A 155 -13.03 1.63 2.36
C GLY A 155 -14.28 2.35 2.85
N ASN A 156 -14.26 2.71 4.13
CA ASN A 156 -15.25 3.52 4.84
C ASN A 156 -16.66 2.92 4.98
N ALA A 157 -16.77 1.72 5.52
CA ALA A 157 -17.99 1.40 6.27
C ALA A 157 -18.01 2.25 7.56
N VAL A 158 -18.19 3.54 7.43
CA VAL A 158 -18.75 4.33 8.54
C VAL A 158 -20.11 3.68 8.80
N PRO A 159 -20.36 3.10 9.99
CA PRO A 159 -21.63 2.49 10.26
C PRO A 159 -22.72 3.52 9.93
N GLU A 160 -23.65 3.14 9.07
CA GLU A 160 -24.74 4.04 8.65
C GLU A 160 -25.42 4.64 9.87
N PRO A 161 -25.95 5.88 9.81
CA PRO A 161 -26.66 6.50 10.92
C PRO A 161 -27.74 5.60 11.50
N SER A 162 -28.34 4.73 10.68
CA SER A 162 -29.27 3.66 11.08
C SER A 162 -28.64 2.63 12.02
N THR A 163 -27.39 2.23 11.77
CA THR A 163 -26.62 1.28 12.62
C THR A 163 -26.33 1.90 13.98
N TRP A 164 -25.93 3.16 14.03
CA TRP A 164 -25.76 3.91 15.28
C TRP A 164 -27.08 4.04 16.04
N ALA A 165 -28.18 4.37 15.35
CA ALA A 165 -29.49 4.47 15.96
C ALA A 165 -29.96 3.14 16.55
N MET A 166 -29.77 2.02 15.82
CA MET A 166 -30.08 0.68 16.30
C MET A 166 -29.24 0.28 17.51
N MET A 167 -27.95 0.59 17.51
CA MET A 167 -27.05 0.30 18.61
C MET A 167 -27.42 1.09 19.87
N LEU A 168 -27.66 2.40 19.74
CA LEU A 168 -28.09 3.25 20.85
C LEU A 168 -29.46 2.83 21.40
N THR A 169 -30.40 2.46 20.52
CA THR A 169 -31.72 1.97 20.91
C THR A 169 -31.61 0.63 21.66
N GLY A 170 -30.76 -0.29 21.16
CA GLY A 170 -30.51 -1.57 21.80
C GLY A 170 -29.92 -1.42 23.21
N PHE A 171 -28.87 -0.62 23.36
CA PHE A 171 -28.28 -0.34 24.67
C PHE A 171 -29.24 0.44 25.59
N GLY A 172 -30.03 1.34 25.05
CA GLY A 172 -31.07 2.09 25.79
C GLY A 172 -32.14 1.15 26.36
N MET A 173 -32.63 0.20 25.58
CA MET A 173 -33.59 -0.79 26.03
C MET A 173 -33.05 -1.72 27.13
N VAL A 174 -31.84 -2.23 26.96
CA VAL A 174 -31.19 -3.10 27.96
C VAL A 174 -30.96 -2.32 29.27
N GLY A 175 -30.43 -1.09 29.18
CA GLY A 175 -30.22 -0.23 30.36
C GLY A 175 -31.53 0.12 31.06
N GLY A 176 -32.59 0.40 30.31
CA GLY A 176 -33.94 0.65 30.83
C GLY A 176 -34.53 -0.57 31.56
N ALA A 177 -34.41 -1.77 30.96
CA ALA A 177 -34.88 -3.01 31.56
C ALA A 177 -34.13 -3.37 32.87
N MET A 178 -32.81 -3.15 32.90
CA MET A 178 -32.00 -3.34 34.13
C MET A 178 -32.41 -2.38 35.23
N ARG A 179 -32.69 -1.12 34.91
CA ARG A 179 -33.13 -0.11 35.87
C ARG A 179 -34.51 -0.40 36.42
N TYR A 180 -35.43 -0.92 35.56
CA TYR A 180 -36.77 -1.33 35.96
C TYR A 180 -36.74 -2.52 36.92
N ARG A 181 -35.94 -3.53 36.66
CA ARG A 181 -35.76 -4.70 37.54
C ARG A 181 -35.24 -4.30 38.93
N ARG A 182 -34.34 -3.34 39.04
CA ARG A 182 -33.79 -2.88 40.35
C ARG A 182 -34.85 -2.16 41.19
N ARG A 183 -35.88 -1.57 40.60
CA ARG A 183 -36.96 -0.87 41.32
C ARG A 183 -38.02 -1.80 41.89
N SER A 184 -38.11 -3.03 41.39
CA SER A 184 -39.14 -4.01 41.87
C SER A 184 -38.69 -4.84 43.09
N LEU A 185 -37.45 -4.70 43.54
CA LEU A 185 -36.98 -5.33 44.78
C LEU A 185 -37.30 -4.44 45.98
N LYS A 186 -38.55 -4.42 46.41
CA LYS A 186 -38.92 -3.93 47.72
C LYS A 186 -38.55 -5.01 48.76
N VAL A 187 -37.51 -4.79 49.51
CA VAL A 187 -37.19 -5.64 50.66
C VAL A 187 -38.16 -5.25 51.79
N ASN A 188 -39.11 -6.12 52.09
CA ASN A 188 -39.92 -6.03 53.29
C ASN A 188 -39.07 -6.63 54.43
N PHE A 189 -38.60 -5.78 55.32
CA PHE A 189 -38.08 -6.23 56.61
C PHE A 189 -39.28 -6.40 57.56
N ALA A 190 -39.47 -7.62 58.06
CA ALA A 190 -40.40 -7.96 59.13
C ALA A 190 -39.71 -7.65 60.50
#